data_c2a56ee37641b20160c86ec845b6f9b7
#
_entry.id   c2a56ee37641b20160c86ec845b6f9b7
#
_cell.length_a   1.000
_cell.length_b   1.000
_cell.length_c   1.000
_cell.angle_alpha   90.00
_cell.angle_beta   90.00
_cell.angle_gamma   90.00
#
_symmetry.space_group_name_H-M   'P 1'
#
loop_
_entity.id
_entity.type
_entity.pdbx_description
1 polymer ?
#
loop_
_entity_poly.entity_id
_entity_poly.type
_entity_poly.pdbx_seq_one_letter_code
_entity_poly.pdbx_strand_id
1 'polypeptide(L)'
;MTIFFEEGYEDLPQFLAKNKVIVTASLPCYEKNNVDFQRGFGVFEKSINAIKILNDLGYGKKESGLQLNLVYNPVSPILPPSQEILEKDYKKILLEKYNIVFNSLYTITNMPINRYEESLRREGKLNTYYKLLKENFNENNLENLMCKKTISVNWLGEIYDCDFNQQINFRENIGPKTLFDLIDESFTFDYGVAVKEHCFACTAGAGSSCGGTLS
;
A
#
# COMPACT_ATOMS: atom_id res chain seq x y z
N MET A 1 9.64 7.27 -2.90
CA MET A 1 10.20 8.21 -3.92
C MET A 1 11.53 8.86 -3.52
N THR A 2 11.96 8.73 -2.28
CA THR A 2 13.26 9.28 -1.84
C THR A 2 14.45 8.72 -2.61
N ILE A 3 14.26 7.59 -3.29
CA ILE A 3 15.27 6.96 -4.16
C ILE A 3 15.76 7.89 -5.28
N PHE A 4 14.97 8.87 -5.73
CA PHE A 4 15.41 9.84 -6.75
C PHE A 4 16.59 10.71 -6.32
N PHE A 5 16.91 10.71 -5.02
CA PHE A 5 17.99 11.48 -4.42
C PHE A 5 19.15 10.59 -3.96
N GLU A 6 19.15 9.33 -4.35
CA GLU A 6 20.26 8.40 -4.11
C GLU A 6 21.15 8.33 -5.35
N GLU A 7 22.45 8.21 -5.13
CA GLU A 7 23.45 8.15 -6.21
C GLU A 7 23.15 7.00 -7.20
N GLY A 8 23.16 7.32 -8.50
CA GLY A 8 22.88 6.38 -9.59
C GLY A 8 21.40 6.20 -9.93
N TYR A 9 20.49 6.96 -9.32
CA TYR A 9 19.05 6.93 -9.60
C TYR A 9 18.49 8.27 -10.08
N GLU A 10 19.34 9.19 -10.51
CA GLU A 10 18.97 10.55 -10.92
C GLU A 10 18.13 10.57 -12.19
N ASP A 11 18.28 9.59 -13.06
CA ASP A 11 17.54 9.44 -14.32
C ASP A 11 16.24 8.64 -14.16
N LEU A 12 16.00 8.04 -12.99
CA LEU A 12 14.83 7.19 -12.74
C LEU A 12 13.49 7.91 -13.00
N PRO A 13 13.28 9.20 -12.63
CA PRO A 13 12.03 9.89 -12.96
C PRO A 13 11.76 9.95 -14.46
N GLN A 14 12.78 10.25 -15.26
CA GLN A 14 12.69 10.32 -16.72
C GLN A 14 12.44 8.95 -17.33
N PHE A 15 13.09 7.91 -16.80
CA PHE A 15 12.85 6.53 -17.21
C PHE A 15 11.40 6.10 -16.97
N LEU A 16 10.84 6.40 -15.79
CA LEU A 16 9.44 6.12 -15.46
C LEU A 16 8.48 6.85 -16.41
N ALA A 17 8.73 8.14 -16.67
CA ALA A 17 7.89 8.94 -17.56
C ALA A 17 7.95 8.43 -19.01
N LYS A 18 9.14 8.15 -19.53
CA LYS A 18 9.35 7.61 -20.90
C LYS A 18 8.63 6.29 -21.11
N ASN A 19 8.60 5.44 -20.09
CA ASN A 19 7.96 4.12 -20.14
C ASN A 19 6.49 4.17 -19.69
N LYS A 20 5.93 5.35 -19.40
CA LYS A 20 4.54 5.56 -18.94
C LYS A 20 4.18 4.68 -17.73
N VAL A 21 5.12 4.52 -16.81
CA VAL A 21 4.91 3.72 -15.59
C VAL A 21 3.92 4.44 -14.68
N ILE A 22 2.89 3.74 -14.21
CA ILE A 22 2.00 4.28 -13.19
C ILE A 22 2.76 4.32 -11.86
N VAL A 23 2.89 5.51 -11.28
CA VAL A 23 3.59 5.70 -10.01
C VAL A 23 2.58 5.75 -8.87
N THR A 24 2.73 4.85 -7.91
CA THR A 24 1.98 4.87 -6.66
C THR A 24 2.94 5.05 -5.49
N ALA A 25 2.80 6.15 -4.76
CA ALA A 25 3.79 6.60 -3.80
C ALA A 25 3.19 6.88 -2.43
N SER A 26 3.85 6.40 -1.38
CA SER A 26 3.41 6.64 -0.02
C SER A 26 3.69 8.09 0.41
N LEU A 27 2.62 8.80 0.78
CA LEU A 27 2.67 10.07 1.49
C LEU A 27 1.62 10.01 2.61
N PRO A 28 1.98 9.46 3.80
CA PRO A 28 1.01 9.12 4.84
C PRO A 28 0.35 10.34 5.50
N CYS A 29 0.88 11.52 5.30
CA CYS A 29 0.26 12.77 5.73
C CYS A 29 0.73 13.94 4.84
N TYR A 30 -0.07 14.99 4.74
CA TYR A 30 0.32 16.27 4.14
C TYR A 30 1.02 17.21 5.14
N GLU A 31 1.23 16.76 6.38
CA GLU A 31 1.95 17.50 7.42
C GLU A 31 3.33 16.88 7.68
N LYS A 32 4.36 17.76 7.66
CA LYS A 32 5.76 17.36 7.81
C LYS A 32 6.01 16.51 9.06
N ASN A 33 5.54 16.99 10.21
CA ASN A 33 5.83 16.35 11.50
C ASN A 33 5.30 14.91 11.56
N ASN A 34 4.12 14.66 10.98
CA ASN A 34 3.52 13.34 10.97
C ASN A 34 4.28 12.37 10.05
N VAL A 35 4.71 12.83 8.88
CA VAL A 35 5.50 12.00 7.96
C VAL A 35 6.89 11.72 8.52
N ASP A 36 7.57 12.74 9.02
CA ASP A 36 8.92 12.58 9.57
C ASP A 36 8.91 11.70 10.82
N PHE A 37 7.87 11.78 11.67
CA PHE A 37 7.69 10.88 12.80
C PHE A 37 7.53 9.40 12.36
N GLN A 38 6.74 9.16 11.32
CA GLN A 38 6.43 7.79 10.85
C GLN A 38 7.56 7.20 10.00
N ARG A 39 8.27 8.00 9.22
CA ARG A 39 9.18 7.53 8.17
C ARG A 39 10.62 7.97 8.32
N GLY A 40 10.90 8.85 9.28
CA GLY A 40 12.23 9.38 9.54
C GLY A 40 12.37 10.84 9.14
N PHE A 41 13.30 11.51 9.80
CA PHE A 41 13.57 12.95 9.61
C PHE A 41 13.92 13.29 8.16
N GLY A 42 13.31 14.35 7.63
CA GLY A 42 13.56 14.87 6.27
C GLY A 42 12.85 14.08 5.15
N VAL A 43 12.16 12.97 5.46
CA VAL A 43 11.45 12.17 4.45
C VAL A 43 10.30 12.96 3.82
N PHE A 44 9.63 13.83 4.58
CA PHE A 44 8.57 14.68 4.02
C PHE A 44 9.08 15.59 2.91
N GLU A 45 10.15 16.32 3.15
CA GLU A 45 10.72 17.25 2.16
C GLU A 45 11.22 16.52 0.92
N LYS A 46 11.94 15.41 1.09
CA LYS A 46 12.36 14.56 -0.02
C LYS A 46 11.14 14.08 -0.82
N SER A 47 10.05 13.67 -0.16
CA SER A 47 8.84 13.19 -0.83
C SER A 47 8.15 14.30 -1.62
N ILE A 48 8.00 15.50 -1.05
CA ILE A 48 7.45 16.67 -1.74
C ILE A 48 8.28 17.04 -2.98
N ASN A 49 9.60 17.08 -2.85
CA ASN A 49 10.48 17.37 -3.97
C ASN A 49 10.43 16.29 -5.06
N ALA A 50 10.35 15.02 -4.69
CA ALA A 50 10.20 13.93 -5.65
C ALA A 50 8.88 14.01 -6.42
N ILE A 51 7.77 14.37 -5.74
CA ILE A 51 6.47 14.57 -6.40
C ILE A 51 6.54 15.77 -7.39
N LYS A 52 7.21 16.85 -7.01
CA LYS A 52 7.41 18.02 -7.91
C LYS A 52 8.17 17.61 -9.18
N ILE A 53 9.25 16.85 -9.05
CA ILE A 53 9.99 16.31 -10.21
C ILE A 53 9.06 15.51 -11.12
N LEU A 54 8.21 14.67 -10.55
CA LEU A 54 7.23 13.90 -11.33
C LEU A 54 6.17 14.81 -11.99
N ASN A 55 5.67 15.83 -11.27
CA ASN A 55 4.72 16.80 -11.84
C ASN A 55 5.34 17.61 -13.00
N ASP A 56 6.62 17.95 -12.92
CA ASP A 56 7.33 18.66 -14.01
C ASP A 56 7.43 17.79 -15.26
N LEU A 57 7.54 16.46 -15.10
CA LEU A 57 7.50 15.47 -16.18
C LEU A 57 6.08 15.18 -16.71
N GLY A 58 5.05 15.77 -16.08
CA GLY A 58 3.66 15.59 -16.50
C GLY A 58 2.81 14.66 -15.64
N TYR A 59 3.39 13.97 -14.67
CA TYR A 59 2.61 13.10 -13.78
C TYR A 59 1.52 13.87 -13.03
N GLY A 60 0.36 13.24 -12.84
CA GLY A 60 -0.78 13.85 -12.16
C GLY A 60 -1.58 14.85 -13.00
N LYS A 61 -1.09 15.24 -14.19
CA LYS A 61 -1.75 16.17 -15.11
C LYS A 61 -2.63 15.41 -16.09
N LYS A 62 -3.88 15.88 -16.30
CA LYS A 62 -4.87 15.17 -17.13
C LYS A 62 -4.40 14.93 -18.57
N GLU A 63 -3.71 15.91 -19.16
CA GLU A 63 -3.35 15.90 -20.59
C GLU A 63 -2.16 14.99 -20.90
N SER A 64 -1.36 14.62 -19.89
CA SER A 64 -0.13 13.84 -20.09
C SER A 64 -0.34 12.34 -20.17
N GLY A 65 -1.42 11.84 -19.57
CA GLY A 65 -1.67 10.41 -19.40
C GLY A 65 -0.73 9.71 -18.38
N LEU A 66 0.18 10.46 -17.72
CA LEU A 66 1.09 9.94 -16.70
C LEU A 66 0.41 9.96 -15.33
N GLN A 67 0.15 8.79 -14.77
CA GLN A 67 -0.59 8.64 -13.52
C GLN A 67 0.33 8.64 -12.31
N LEU A 68 0.01 9.51 -11.34
CA LEU A 68 0.60 9.56 -10.01
C LEU A 68 -0.50 9.36 -8.97
N ASN A 69 -0.41 8.30 -8.20
CA ASN A 69 -1.30 8.04 -7.08
C ASN A 69 -0.52 8.17 -5.76
N LEU A 70 -1.20 8.62 -4.73
CA LEU A 70 -0.63 8.70 -3.39
C LEU A 70 -1.27 7.65 -2.49
N VAL A 71 -0.54 7.20 -1.48
CA VAL A 71 -1.03 6.24 -0.49
C VAL A 71 -0.94 6.87 0.89
N TYR A 72 -2.07 6.88 1.56
CA TYR A 72 -2.22 7.21 2.98
C TYR A 72 -2.32 5.95 3.82
N ASN A 73 -1.68 5.96 4.98
CA ASN A 73 -1.94 5.01 6.05
C ASN A 73 -1.87 5.72 7.41
N PRO A 74 -2.73 5.36 8.39
CA PRO A 74 -2.76 6.01 9.70
C PRO A 74 -1.43 5.93 10.43
N VAL A 75 -1.07 6.98 11.16
CA VAL A 75 0.12 6.99 12.06
C VAL A 75 -0.15 6.14 13.31
N SER A 76 -1.41 6.08 13.75
CA SER A 76 -1.86 5.37 14.95
C SER A 76 -2.59 4.08 14.60
N PRO A 77 -2.79 3.16 15.55
CA PRO A 77 -3.58 1.94 15.37
C PRO A 77 -5.08 2.24 15.36
N ILE A 78 -5.53 2.90 14.29
CA ILE A 78 -6.92 3.26 14.00
C ILE A 78 -7.26 2.85 12.57
N LEU A 79 -8.54 2.79 12.25
CA LEU A 79 -8.98 2.66 10.87
C LEU A 79 -8.78 3.98 10.10
N PRO A 80 -8.47 3.93 8.80
CA PRO A 80 -8.39 5.13 7.99
C PRO A 80 -9.74 5.83 7.88
N PRO A 81 -9.77 7.16 7.73
CA PRO A 81 -10.99 7.90 7.43
C PRO A 81 -11.48 7.60 6.00
N SER A 82 -12.65 8.12 5.62
CA SER A 82 -13.17 8.02 4.26
C SER A 82 -12.13 8.47 3.23
N GLN A 83 -11.84 7.60 2.26
CA GLN A 83 -10.88 7.87 1.19
C GLN A 83 -11.26 9.10 0.38
N GLU A 84 -12.54 9.26 0.04
CA GLU A 84 -13.03 10.40 -0.75
C GLU A 84 -12.83 11.75 -0.04
N ILE A 85 -13.13 11.79 1.26
CA ILE A 85 -12.97 13.02 2.06
C ILE A 85 -11.49 13.36 2.16
N LEU A 86 -10.67 12.37 2.49
CA LEU A 86 -9.23 12.55 2.64
C LEU A 86 -8.56 12.96 1.31
N GLU A 87 -9.00 12.38 0.20
CA GLU A 87 -8.48 12.74 -1.13
C GLU A 87 -8.75 14.21 -1.46
N LYS A 88 -9.95 14.71 -1.15
CA LYS A 88 -10.29 16.13 -1.34
C LYS A 88 -9.36 17.05 -0.53
N ASP A 89 -9.13 16.70 0.73
CA ASP A 89 -8.22 17.45 1.60
C ASP A 89 -6.78 17.43 1.08
N TYR A 90 -6.29 16.26 0.67
CA TYR A 90 -4.95 16.11 0.08
C TYR A 90 -4.81 16.94 -1.19
N LYS A 91 -5.77 16.86 -2.11
CA LYS A 91 -5.76 17.65 -3.36
C LYS A 91 -5.71 19.14 -3.08
N LYS A 92 -6.56 19.62 -2.16
CA LYS A 92 -6.58 21.02 -1.76
C LYS A 92 -5.26 21.47 -1.14
N ILE A 93 -4.82 20.78 -0.09
CA ILE A 93 -3.66 21.21 0.71
C ILE A 93 -2.36 21.11 -0.10
N LEU A 94 -2.18 20.01 -0.86
CA LEU A 94 -0.95 19.83 -1.66
C LEU A 94 -0.89 20.82 -2.82
N LEU A 95 -2.02 21.18 -3.43
CA LEU A 95 -2.05 22.20 -4.45
C LEU A 95 -1.75 23.59 -3.87
N GLU A 96 -2.45 23.98 -2.80
CA GLU A 96 -2.31 25.32 -2.21
C GLU A 96 -0.91 25.58 -1.62
N LYS A 97 -0.35 24.58 -0.90
CA LYS A 97 0.92 24.77 -0.20
C LYS A 97 2.16 24.46 -1.03
N TYR A 98 2.06 23.51 -1.96
CA TYR A 98 3.24 22.96 -2.64
C TYR A 98 3.14 22.99 -4.16
N ASN A 99 2.00 23.41 -4.73
CA ASN A 99 1.69 23.36 -6.16
C ASN A 99 1.83 21.95 -6.74
N ILE A 100 1.35 20.95 -5.99
CA ILE A 100 1.41 19.54 -6.35
C ILE A 100 0.02 19.08 -6.81
N VAL A 101 0.02 18.28 -7.89
CA VAL A 101 -1.16 17.58 -8.40
C VAL A 101 -0.91 16.07 -8.43
N PHE A 102 -1.96 15.29 -8.24
CA PHE A 102 -1.94 13.83 -8.34
C PHE A 102 -3.31 13.30 -8.78
N ASN A 103 -3.40 12.04 -9.21
CA ASN A 103 -4.62 11.45 -9.74
C ASN A 103 -5.54 10.96 -8.61
N SER A 104 -5.09 10.00 -7.82
CA SER A 104 -5.91 9.35 -6.79
C SER A 104 -5.16 9.21 -5.47
N LEU A 105 -5.90 9.24 -4.36
CA LEU A 105 -5.41 8.87 -3.05
C LEU A 105 -5.96 7.48 -2.69
N TYR A 106 -5.08 6.57 -2.32
CA TYR A 106 -5.46 5.28 -1.77
C TYR A 106 -5.28 5.28 -0.26
N THR A 107 -6.31 4.92 0.48
CA THR A 107 -6.21 4.74 1.93
C THR A 107 -6.06 3.27 2.25
N ILE A 108 -5.06 2.94 3.04
CA ILE A 108 -4.81 1.57 3.46
C ILE A 108 -4.82 1.45 4.98
N THR A 109 -5.39 0.37 5.47
CA THR A 109 -5.32 -0.03 6.89
C THR A 109 -3.93 -0.59 7.18
N ASN A 110 -3.34 -0.22 8.31
CA ASN A 110 -2.05 -0.78 8.71
C ASN A 110 -2.18 -2.28 9.01
N MET A 111 -1.36 -3.07 8.34
CA MET A 111 -1.30 -4.51 8.56
C MET A 111 -0.46 -4.83 9.80
N PRO A 112 -1.02 -5.50 10.83
CA PRO A 112 -0.31 -5.81 12.08
C PRO A 112 0.63 -7.01 11.91
N ILE A 113 1.69 -6.82 11.12
CA ILE A 113 2.76 -7.81 10.89
C ILE A 113 4.13 -7.16 11.00
N ASN A 114 5.17 -7.96 11.19
CA ASN A 114 6.57 -7.53 11.21
C ASN A 114 6.81 -6.31 12.12
N ARG A 115 7.52 -5.30 11.65
CA ARG A 115 7.90 -4.11 12.44
C ARG A 115 6.71 -3.38 13.05
N TYR A 116 5.55 -3.35 12.38
CA TYR A 116 4.37 -2.70 12.95
C TYR A 116 3.76 -3.53 14.08
N GLU A 117 3.70 -4.84 13.93
CA GLU A 117 3.29 -5.73 15.03
C GLU A 117 4.22 -5.59 16.24
N GLU A 118 5.55 -5.59 16.02
CA GLU A 118 6.54 -5.40 17.09
C GLU A 118 6.36 -4.06 17.81
N SER A 119 6.09 -2.97 17.06
CA SER A 119 5.79 -1.66 17.65
C SER A 119 4.52 -1.70 18.52
N LEU A 120 3.45 -2.29 18.00
CA LEU A 120 2.20 -2.45 18.74
C LEU A 120 2.38 -3.31 20.01
N ARG A 121 3.19 -4.37 19.96
CA ARG A 121 3.53 -5.19 21.13
C ARG A 121 4.28 -4.38 22.18
N ARG A 122 5.31 -3.66 21.76
CA ARG A 122 6.12 -2.81 22.64
C ARG A 122 5.29 -1.73 23.34
N GLU A 123 4.28 -1.19 22.64
CA GLU A 123 3.36 -0.19 23.15
C GLU A 123 2.17 -0.77 23.94
N GLY A 124 2.05 -2.10 24.01
CA GLY A 124 0.91 -2.77 24.66
C GLY A 124 -0.43 -2.61 23.91
N LYS A 125 -0.39 -2.25 22.62
CA LYS A 125 -1.56 -1.91 21.80
C LYS A 125 -2.02 -3.03 20.86
N LEU A 126 -1.26 -4.12 20.73
CA LEU A 126 -1.54 -5.15 19.71
C LEU A 126 -2.94 -5.75 19.87
N ASN A 127 -3.28 -6.19 21.07
CA ASN A 127 -4.58 -6.82 21.33
C ASN A 127 -5.75 -5.84 21.11
N THR A 128 -5.57 -4.57 21.52
CA THR A 128 -6.56 -3.51 21.30
C THR A 128 -6.75 -3.26 19.80
N TYR A 129 -5.68 -3.28 19.02
CA TYR A 129 -5.76 -3.09 17.58
C TYR A 129 -6.43 -4.26 16.88
N TYR A 130 -6.09 -5.51 17.23
CA TYR A 130 -6.82 -6.68 16.71
C TYR A 130 -8.30 -6.66 17.07
N LYS A 131 -8.63 -6.24 18.31
CA LYS A 131 -10.02 -6.07 18.72
C LYS A 131 -10.73 -5.05 17.82
N LEU A 132 -10.13 -3.88 17.60
CA LEU A 132 -10.67 -2.85 16.70
C LEU A 132 -10.93 -3.42 15.29
N LEU A 133 -9.98 -4.13 14.71
CA LEU A 133 -10.12 -4.71 13.38
C LEU A 133 -11.28 -5.73 13.32
N LYS A 134 -11.38 -6.62 14.31
CA LYS A 134 -12.44 -7.64 14.40
C LYS A 134 -13.83 -7.02 14.59
N GLU A 135 -13.95 -6.02 15.46
CA GLU A 135 -15.22 -5.32 15.73
C GLU A 135 -15.74 -4.53 14.52
N ASN A 136 -14.84 -4.18 13.60
CA ASN A 136 -15.17 -3.48 12.37
C ASN A 136 -15.10 -4.38 11.12
N PHE A 137 -15.11 -5.69 11.30
CA PHE A 137 -15.18 -6.63 10.17
C PHE A 137 -16.40 -6.32 9.30
N ASN A 138 -16.16 -6.23 7.99
CA ASN A 138 -17.19 -5.94 6.99
C ASN A 138 -17.20 -7.05 5.92
N GLU A 139 -18.24 -7.84 5.95
CA GLU A 139 -18.43 -8.98 5.04
C GLU A 139 -18.48 -8.55 3.55
N ASN A 140 -18.98 -7.35 3.27
CA ASN A 140 -19.04 -6.83 1.90
C ASN A 140 -17.66 -6.68 1.24
N ASN A 141 -16.61 -6.58 2.04
CA ASN A 141 -15.24 -6.50 1.52
C ASN A 141 -14.70 -7.84 1.00
N LEU A 142 -15.29 -8.98 1.41
CA LEU A 142 -14.78 -10.31 1.09
C LEU A 142 -14.72 -10.60 -0.41
N GLU A 143 -15.67 -10.11 -1.19
CA GLU A 143 -15.72 -10.35 -2.65
C GLU A 143 -14.56 -9.67 -3.41
N ASN A 144 -14.08 -8.54 -2.89
CA ASN A 144 -13.11 -7.70 -3.55
C ASN A 144 -11.67 -7.87 -3.02
N LEU A 145 -11.44 -8.82 -2.12
CA LEU A 145 -10.10 -9.08 -1.58
C LEU A 145 -9.12 -9.49 -2.70
N MET A 146 -7.94 -8.88 -2.70
CA MET A 146 -6.90 -9.15 -3.70
C MET A 146 -6.43 -10.60 -3.67
N CYS A 147 -6.28 -11.18 -2.49
CA CYS A 147 -5.83 -12.56 -2.31
C CYS A 147 -6.73 -13.61 -2.98
N LYS A 148 -7.96 -13.26 -3.37
CA LYS A 148 -8.86 -14.13 -4.16
C LYS A 148 -8.55 -14.16 -5.66
N LYS A 149 -7.76 -13.20 -6.16
CA LYS A 149 -7.53 -13.00 -7.61
C LYS A 149 -6.05 -12.90 -7.97
N THR A 150 -5.16 -12.92 -6.99
CA THR A 150 -3.72 -12.77 -7.19
C THR A 150 -2.95 -13.81 -6.43
N ILE A 151 -1.79 -14.16 -6.94
CA ILE A 151 -0.75 -14.89 -6.22
C ILE A 151 0.45 -13.97 -6.01
N SER A 152 1.18 -14.23 -4.95
CA SER A 152 2.45 -13.54 -4.69
C SER A 152 3.61 -14.50 -4.90
N VAL A 153 4.67 -14.04 -5.55
CA VAL A 153 5.83 -14.87 -5.87
C VAL A 153 7.08 -14.18 -5.35
N ASN A 154 7.89 -14.91 -4.59
CA ASN A 154 9.16 -14.39 -4.13
C ASN A 154 10.27 -14.56 -5.18
N TRP A 155 11.45 -14.03 -4.86
CA TRP A 155 12.61 -14.07 -5.76
C TRP A 155 13.18 -15.49 -6.01
N LEU A 156 12.81 -16.48 -5.21
CA LEU A 156 13.13 -17.91 -5.42
C LEU A 156 12.09 -18.61 -6.31
N GLY A 157 11.05 -17.91 -6.76
CA GLY A 157 9.95 -18.51 -7.49
C GLY A 157 8.93 -19.24 -6.62
N GLU A 158 9.00 -19.10 -5.29
CA GLU A 158 8.04 -19.69 -4.37
C GLU A 158 6.72 -18.91 -4.39
N ILE A 159 5.59 -19.63 -4.40
CA ILE A 159 4.25 -19.07 -4.48
C ILE A 159 3.62 -18.94 -3.10
N TYR A 160 2.93 -17.84 -2.92
CA TYR A 160 2.08 -17.53 -1.77
C TYR A 160 0.71 -17.07 -2.26
N ASP A 161 -0.31 -17.36 -1.48
CA ASP A 161 -1.69 -16.94 -1.75
C ASP A 161 -1.94 -15.45 -1.46
N CYS A 162 -1.03 -14.78 -0.75
CA CYS A 162 -1.12 -13.39 -0.36
C CYS A 162 0.29 -12.81 -0.13
N ASP A 163 0.51 -11.56 -0.53
CA ASP A 163 1.76 -10.83 -0.32
C ASP A 163 2.07 -10.60 1.17
N PHE A 164 1.07 -10.40 2.02
CA PHE A 164 1.25 -10.33 3.47
C PHE A 164 1.65 -11.69 4.06
N ASN A 165 1.04 -12.78 3.59
CA ASN A 165 1.44 -14.13 3.97
C ASN A 165 2.89 -14.42 3.54
N GLN A 166 3.29 -13.93 2.36
CA GLN A 166 4.69 -14.00 1.93
C GLN A 166 5.62 -13.25 2.89
N GLN A 167 5.27 -12.05 3.33
CA GLN A 167 6.12 -11.25 4.23
C GLN A 167 6.37 -11.91 5.60
N ILE A 168 5.45 -12.75 6.06
CA ILE A 168 5.57 -13.49 7.33
C ILE A 168 5.91 -14.97 7.12
N ASN A 169 6.26 -15.34 5.89
CA ASN A 169 6.55 -16.72 5.49
C ASN A 169 5.47 -17.72 5.94
N PHE A 170 4.21 -17.33 5.78
CA PHE A 170 3.05 -18.14 6.14
C PHE A 170 2.39 -18.67 4.87
N ARG A 171 2.23 -19.97 4.81
CA ARG A 171 1.44 -20.68 3.79
C ARG A 171 0.91 -21.99 4.37
N GLU A 172 -0.27 -22.36 3.97
CA GLU A 172 -0.77 -23.72 4.19
C GLU A 172 -0.17 -24.64 3.13
N ASN A 173 -0.01 -25.91 3.45
CA ASN A 173 0.59 -26.90 2.52
C ASN A 173 -0.40 -27.35 1.42
N ILE A 174 -1.19 -26.42 0.91
CA ILE A 174 -2.23 -26.65 -0.10
C ILE A 174 -1.87 -25.81 -1.32
N GLY A 175 -1.87 -26.41 -2.51
CA GLY A 175 -1.58 -25.71 -3.76
C GLY A 175 -0.10 -25.78 -4.21
N PRO A 176 0.25 -25.09 -5.32
CA PRO A 176 1.58 -25.06 -5.88
C PRO A 176 2.55 -24.36 -4.93
N LYS A 177 3.77 -24.87 -4.86
CA LYS A 177 4.81 -24.30 -3.99
C LYS A 177 5.73 -23.36 -4.77
N THR A 178 5.89 -23.60 -6.06
CA THR A 178 6.78 -22.85 -6.92
C THR A 178 6.13 -22.56 -8.27
N LEU A 179 6.69 -21.62 -9.03
CA LEU A 179 6.28 -21.35 -10.40
C LEU A 179 6.38 -22.57 -11.32
N PHE A 180 7.29 -23.50 -11.04
CA PHE A 180 7.43 -24.72 -11.84
C PHE A 180 6.23 -25.65 -11.69
N ASP A 181 5.58 -25.63 -10.52
CA ASP A 181 4.40 -26.44 -10.26
C ASP A 181 3.17 -25.95 -11.08
N LEU A 182 3.22 -24.69 -11.59
CA LEU A 182 2.17 -24.11 -12.44
C LEU A 182 2.30 -24.49 -13.93
N ILE A 183 3.42 -25.08 -14.32
CA ILE A 183 3.65 -25.53 -15.71
C ILE A 183 2.87 -26.81 -15.99
N ASP A 184 2.53 -27.56 -14.96
CA ASP A 184 1.68 -28.74 -15.07
C ASP A 184 0.21 -28.32 -15.31
N GLU A 185 -0.33 -28.63 -16.49
CA GLU A 185 -1.69 -28.28 -16.91
C GLU A 185 -2.79 -28.89 -16.01
N SER A 186 -2.44 -29.86 -15.15
CA SER A 186 -3.35 -30.47 -14.20
C SER A 186 -3.68 -29.57 -12.99
N PHE A 187 -2.95 -28.43 -12.83
CA PHE A 187 -3.10 -27.58 -11.67
C PHE A 187 -4.30 -26.65 -11.77
N THR A 188 -5.17 -26.70 -10.76
CA THR A 188 -6.30 -25.76 -10.60
C THR A 188 -6.04 -24.83 -9.42
N PHE A 189 -6.36 -23.54 -9.54
CA PHE A 189 -6.27 -22.55 -8.45
C PHE A 189 -7.46 -22.65 -7.46
N ASP A 190 -8.08 -23.78 -7.33
CA ASP A 190 -9.23 -24.03 -6.45
C ASP A 190 -8.80 -24.45 -5.03
N TYR A 191 -7.87 -23.68 -4.46
CA TYR A 191 -7.47 -23.83 -3.05
C TYR A 191 -7.73 -22.53 -2.30
N GLY A 192 -8.13 -22.66 -1.03
CA GLY A 192 -8.43 -21.53 -0.17
C GLY A 192 -7.18 -20.69 0.14
N VAL A 193 -7.41 -19.46 0.53
CA VAL A 193 -6.35 -18.56 1.05
C VAL A 193 -6.09 -18.90 2.51
N ALA A 194 -4.83 -19.02 2.90
CA ALA A 194 -4.44 -19.20 4.28
C ALA A 194 -4.76 -17.96 5.12
N VAL A 195 -5.54 -18.11 6.18
CA VAL A 195 -6.11 -16.99 6.95
C VAL A 195 -5.53 -16.94 8.35
N LYS A 196 -5.14 -15.75 8.78
CA LYS A 196 -4.74 -15.42 10.15
C LYS A 196 -5.37 -14.11 10.63
N GLU A 197 -5.13 -13.74 11.90
CA GLU A 197 -5.71 -12.51 12.49
C GLU A 197 -5.37 -11.23 11.73
N HIS A 198 -4.21 -11.16 11.08
CA HIS A 198 -3.83 -10.00 10.27
C HIS A 198 -4.79 -9.75 9.08
N CYS A 199 -5.47 -10.77 8.57
CA CYS A 199 -6.44 -10.65 7.47
C CYS A 199 -7.60 -9.72 7.80
N PHE A 200 -7.92 -9.51 9.09
CA PHE A 200 -8.91 -8.51 9.49
C PHE A 200 -8.55 -7.09 9.06
N ALA A 201 -7.27 -6.77 8.84
CA ALA A 201 -6.88 -5.46 8.33
C ALA A 201 -7.33 -5.21 6.88
N CYS A 202 -7.47 -6.26 6.08
CA CYS A 202 -8.00 -6.14 4.72
C CYS A 202 -9.52 -6.00 4.69
N THR A 203 -10.23 -6.49 5.74
CA THR A 203 -11.69 -6.56 5.77
C THR A 203 -12.36 -5.53 6.67
N ALA A 204 -11.61 -4.87 7.57
CA ALA A 204 -12.16 -3.92 8.52
C ALA A 204 -12.59 -2.60 7.85
N GLY A 205 -13.74 -2.05 8.29
CA GLY A 205 -14.27 -0.79 7.80
C GLY A 205 -14.56 -0.79 6.29
N ALA A 206 -13.99 0.15 5.56
CA ALA A 206 -14.10 0.23 4.10
C ALA A 206 -13.20 -0.78 3.36
N GLY A 207 -12.50 -1.64 4.09
CA GLY A 207 -11.55 -2.58 3.52
C GLY A 207 -10.24 -1.93 3.11
N SER A 208 -9.28 -2.77 2.71
CA SER A 208 -7.96 -2.29 2.31
C SER A 208 -7.34 -3.18 1.24
N SER A 209 -6.86 -2.56 0.17
CA SER A 209 -6.10 -3.21 -0.91
C SER A 209 -4.98 -2.29 -1.40
N CYS A 210 -4.13 -2.75 -2.31
CA CYS A 210 -3.15 -1.90 -2.99
C CYS A 210 -3.80 -0.77 -3.82
N GLY A 211 -5.09 -0.89 -4.16
CA GLY A 211 -5.89 0.14 -4.83
C GLY A 211 -6.69 1.03 -3.88
N GLY A 212 -6.47 0.94 -2.58
CA GLY A 212 -7.22 1.68 -1.57
C GLY A 212 -8.37 0.88 -0.96
N THR A 213 -9.49 1.56 -0.65
CA THR A 213 -10.68 0.93 -0.06
C THR A 213 -11.35 -0.05 -1.02
N LEU A 214 -12.07 -1.05 -0.45
CA LEU A 214 -12.79 -2.09 -1.20
C LEU A 214 -14.28 -1.79 -1.38
N SER A 215 -14.84 -0.97 -0.50
CA SER A 215 -16.25 -0.52 -0.48
C SER A 215 -16.34 0.98 -0.37
#